data_6f350032c51264460454e39e2e885021
#
_entry.id   6f350032c51264460454e39e2e885021
#
_cell.length_a   1.000
_cell.length_b   1.000
_cell.length_c   1.000
_cell.angle_alpha   90.00
_cell.angle_beta   90.00
_cell.angle_gamma   90.00
#
_symmetry.space_group_name_H-M   'P 1'
#
loop_
_entity.id
_entity.type
_entity.pdbx_description
1 polymer ?
#
loop_
_entity_poly.entity_id
_entity_poly.type
_entity_poly.pdbx_seq_one_letter_code
_entity_poly.pdbx_strand_id
1 'polypeptide(L)'
;MIAIKNERELASMRQACKITAAARALAGEMVRPGVTTKQIDKAVHKFIVSQGAKPSFLGYGGFPASACISVNSTVIHGIPDGYVLKEGDIVSIDVGAYYQGFHGDCAATYPCGAISTEAQKLIDVTKQSFFEGIRFATHGHRVSDISHAIQTYVESNGFSVVRSFVGHGVGAQQHEEPEVPNFGAAGHGPRLLRGMTIAVEPMVNAGVPDVRILKDRWTTVTADGKLSAHYENTVLITDGEPEILTVTEGL
;
A
#
# COMPACT_ATOMS: atom_id res chain seq x y z
N MET A 1 19.76 -6.91 -7.13
CA MET A 1 20.16 -7.94 -6.10
C MET A 1 19.26 -7.74 -4.89
N ILE A 2 18.63 -8.81 -4.39
CA ILE A 2 17.75 -8.74 -3.22
C ILE A 2 18.57 -8.41 -1.97
N ALA A 3 18.19 -7.37 -1.23
CA ALA A 3 18.87 -6.91 -0.03
C ALA A 3 18.37 -7.65 1.22
N ILE A 4 19.30 -8.19 2.01
CA ILE A 4 19.02 -8.77 3.34
C ILE A 4 19.47 -7.77 4.38
N LYS A 5 18.54 -7.31 5.22
CA LYS A 5 18.81 -6.30 6.23
C LYS A 5 19.36 -6.95 7.51
N ASN A 6 20.42 -6.37 8.06
CA ASN A 6 20.94 -6.75 9.38
C ASN A 6 20.13 -6.07 10.51
N GLU A 7 20.36 -6.46 11.77
CA GLU A 7 19.58 -5.96 12.92
C GLU A 7 19.67 -4.42 13.10
N ARG A 8 20.79 -3.79 12.75
CA ARG A 8 20.92 -2.32 12.82
C ARG A 8 20.07 -1.64 11.75
N GLU A 9 20.07 -2.17 10.54
CA GLU A 9 19.25 -1.69 9.43
C GLU A 9 17.75 -1.89 9.73
N LEU A 10 17.38 -3.06 10.29
CA LEU A 10 16.01 -3.34 10.71
C LEU A 10 15.54 -2.39 11.81
N ALA A 11 16.41 -2.01 12.74
CA ALA A 11 16.06 -1.01 13.76
C ALA A 11 15.72 0.35 13.13
N SER A 12 16.48 0.80 12.12
CA SER A 12 16.18 2.02 11.38
C SER A 12 14.90 1.90 10.54
N MET A 13 14.69 0.75 9.88
CA MET A 13 13.46 0.48 9.13
C MET A 13 12.22 0.50 10.02
N ARG A 14 12.26 -0.11 11.20
CA ARG A 14 11.14 -0.06 12.16
C ARG A 14 10.76 1.37 12.51
N GLN A 15 11.74 2.27 12.66
CA GLN A 15 11.43 3.69 12.92
C GLN A 15 10.80 4.38 11.70
N ALA A 16 11.35 4.18 10.50
CA ALA A 16 10.74 4.70 9.27
C ALA A 16 9.30 4.19 9.11
N CYS A 17 9.07 2.89 9.30
CA CYS A 17 7.76 2.26 9.20
C CYS A 17 6.75 2.77 10.26
N LYS A 18 7.18 3.02 11.50
CA LYS A 18 6.34 3.64 12.54
C LYS A 18 5.88 5.05 12.13
N ILE A 19 6.80 5.87 11.61
CA ILE A 19 6.44 7.21 11.10
C ILE A 19 5.44 7.10 9.95
N THR A 20 5.68 6.17 9.02
CA THR A 20 4.81 5.93 7.88
C THR A 20 3.40 5.51 8.32
N ALA A 21 3.30 4.53 9.22
CA ALA A 21 2.04 4.05 9.76
C ALA A 21 1.25 5.16 10.48
N ALA A 22 1.93 5.97 11.29
CA ALA A 22 1.31 7.09 11.99
C ALA A 22 0.83 8.18 11.01
N ALA A 23 1.58 8.46 9.94
CA ALA A 23 1.18 9.39 8.89
C ALA A 23 -0.06 8.89 8.13
N ARG A 24 -0.13 7.58 7.81
CA ARG A 24 -1.31 6.96 7.22
C ARG A 24 -2.53 7.03 8.15
N ALA A 25 -2.35 6.75 9.44
CA ALA A 25 -3.43 6.83 10.41
C ALA A 25 -4.00 8.25 10.51
N LEU A 26 -3.12 9.26 10.64
CA LEU A 26 -3.51 10.67 10.61
C LEU A 26 -4.30 11.02 9.35
N ALA A 27 -3.86 10.56 8.19
CA ALA A 27 -4.54 10.80 6.92
C ALA A 27 -5.93 10.14 6.91
N GLY A 28 -6.04 8.91 7.41
CA GLY A 28 -7.32 8.19 7.52
C GLY A 28 -8.34 8.90 8.40
N GLU A 29 -7.93 9.46 9.55
CA GLU A 29 -8.79 10.25 10.44
C GLU A 29 -9.34 11.52 9.78
N MET A 30 -8.65 12.03 8.77
CA MET A 30 -9.08 13.20 8.00
C MET A 30 -10.10 12.87 6.92
N VAL A 31 -10.33 11.60 6.60
CA VAL A 31 -11.31 11.19 5.55
C VAL A 31 -12.71 11.42 6.03
N ARG A 32 -13.31 12.52 5.58
CA ARG A 32 -14.70 12.89 5.84
C ARG A 32 -15.22 13.85 4.76
N PRO A 33 -16.53 13.93 4.54
CA PRO A 33 -17.10 14.88 3.59
C PRO A 33 -16.65 16.33 3.86
N GLY A 34 -16.33 17.06 2.78
CA GLY A 34 -15.90 18.46 2.83
C GLY A 34 -14.39 18.68 2.93
N VAL A 35 -13.59 17.65 3.21
CA VAL A 35 -12.13 17.75 3.20
C VAL A 35 -11.62 17.54 1.77
N THR A 36 -10.59 18.29 1.36
CA THR A 36 -9.94 18.06 0.05
C THR A 36 -8.79 17.10 0.15
N THR A 37 -8.51 16.35 -0.93
CA THR A 37 -7.34 15.46 -1.01
C THR A 37 -6.03 16.23 -0.78
N LYS A 38 -5.95 17.48 -1.25
CA LYS A 38 -4.80 18.36 -1.00
C LYS A 38 -4.63 18.75 0.48
N GLN A 39 -5.71 18.85 1.26
CA GLN A 39 -5.61 19.11 2.70
C GLN A 39 -5.01 17.93 3.44
N ILE A 40 -5.39 16.70 3.04
CA ILE A 40 -4.84 15.46 3.60
C ILE A 40 -3.34 15.37 3.27
N ASP A 41 -2.94 15.55 2.02
CA ASP A 41 -1.52 15.55 1.60
C ASP A 41 -0.68 16.54 2.40
N LYS A 42 -1.18 17.79 2.58
CA LYS A 42 -0.48 18.80 3.38
C LYS A 42 -0.30 18.38 4.84
N ALA A 43 -1.28 17.70 5.43
CA ALA A 43 -1.19 17.21 6.80
C ALA A 43 -0.17 16.08 6.92
N VAL A 44 -0.18 15.13 5.98
CA VAL A 44 0.82 14.04 5.87
C VAL A 44 2.22 14.63 5.75
N HIS A 45 2.42 15.57 4.82
CA HIS A 45 3.71 16.25 4.64
C HIS A 45 4.22 16.87 5.95
N LYS A 46 3.36 17.69 6.58
CA LYS A 46 3.70 18.37 7.82
C LYS A 46 4.04 17.39 8.94
N PHE A 47 3.27 16.30 9.06
CA PHE A 47 3.51 15.29 10.06
C PHE A 47 4.85 14.59 9.84
N ILE A 48 5.13 14.07 8.65
CA ILE A 48 6.39 13.37 8.34
C ILE A 48 7.60 14.28 8.61
N VAL A 49 7.54 15.54 8.16
CA VAL A 49 8.64 16.50 8.41
C VAL A 49 8.81 16.80 9.91
N SER A 50 7.71 16.87 10.67
CA SER A 50 7.78 17.08 12.13
C SER A 50 8.44 15.94 12.90
N GLN A 51 8.46 14.72 12.30
CA GLN A 51 9.16 13.54 12.84
C GLN A 51 10.66 13.51 12.46
N GLY A 52 11.18 14.54 11.79
CA GLY A 52 12.56 14.56 11.28
C GLY A 52 12.77 13.64 10.06
N ALA A 53 11.69 13.19 9.44
CA ALA A 53 11.70 12.34 8.26
C ALA A 53 11.41 13.15 6.98
N LYS A 54 11.50 12.49 5.82
CA LYS A 54 11.13 13.06 4.51
C LYS A 54 10.02 12.21 3.89
N PRO A 55 9.01 12.83 3.23
CA PRO A 55 8.07 12.07 2.41
C PRO A 55 8.82 11.31 1.30
N SER A 56 8.60 10.01 1.19
CA SER A 56 9.30 9.16 0.22
C SER A 56 8.88 9.46 -1.22
N PHE A 57 7.62 9.82 -1.42
CA PHE A 57 7.04 9.97 -2.76
C PHE A 57 7.29 11.34 -3.38
N LEU A 58 7.46 12.40 -2.56
CA LEU A 58 7.65 13.75 -3.07
C LEU A 58 8.93 13.87 -3.90
N GLY A 59 8.76 14.06 -5.21
CA GLY A 59 9.86 14.14 -6.17
C GLY A 59 10.36 12.79 -6.69
N TYR A 60 9.89 11.65 -6.16
CA TYR A 60 10.24 10.33 -6.67
C TYR A 60 9.68 10.14 -8.08
N GLY A 61 10.58 9.91 -9.04
CA GLY A 61 10.20 9.85 -10.47
C GLY A 61 9.45 11.08 -10.98
N GLY A 62 9.47 12.20 -10.23
CA GLY A 62 8.75 13.43 -10.54
C GLY A 62 7.33 13.50 -9.94
N PHE A 63 6.94 12.57 -9.05
CA PHE A 63 5.64 12.65 -8.37
C PHE A 63 5.53 13.93 -7.54
N PRO A 64 4.41 14.69 -7.63
CA PRO A 64 4.36 16.07 -7.11
C PRO A 64 3.88 16.20 -5.67
N ALA A 65 3.59 15.10 -4.97
CA ALA A 65 2.93 15.12 -3.66
C ALA A 65 3.62 14.20 -2.64
N SER A 66 3.26 14.32 -1.36
CA SER A 66 3.83 13.55 -0.24
C SER A 66 3.10 12.23 -0.01
N ALA A 67 1.85 12.12 -0.49
CA ALA A 67 1.02 10.94 -0.44
C ALA A 67 0.30 10.72 -1.76
N CYS A 68 0.00 9.46 -2.10
CA CYS A 68 -0.97 9.15 -3.14
C CYS A 68 -2.36 9.09 -2.51
N ILE A 69 -3.34 9.80 -3.08
CA ILE A 69 -4.71 9.80 -2.59
C ILE A 69 -5.65 9.46 -3.74
N SER A 70 -6.10 8.23 -3.74
CA SER A 70 -6.85 7.62 -4.83
C SER A 70 -8.30 7.43 -4.43
N VAL A 71 -9.23 8.11 -5.13
CA VAL A 71 -10.65 8.14 -4.80
C VAL A 71 -11.45 7.24 -5.74
N ASN A 72 -12.33 6.40 -5.21
CA ASN A 72 -13.29 5.56 -5.92
C ASN A 72 -12.65 4.64 -6.99
N SER A 73 -12.76 5.02 -8.28
CA SER A 73 -12.21 4.25 -9.40
C SER A 73 -10.72 4.51 -9.67
N THR A 74 -10.09 5.40 -8.90
CA THR A 74 -8.64 5.55 -8.92
C THR A 74 -8.03 4.42 -8.11
N VAL A 75 -7.16 3.64 -8.73
CA VAL A 75 -6.53 2.44 -8.15
C VAL A 75 -5.38 2.86 -7.24
N ILE A 76 -4.38 3.54 -7.82
CA ILE A 76 -3.16 4.03 -7.15
C ILE A 76 -2.67 5.32 -7.80
N HIS A 77 -1.67 5.92 -7.18
CA HIS A 77 -0.95 7.10 -7.65
C HIS A 77 -1.85 8.31 -7.92
N GLY A 78 -3.02 8.40 -7.27
CA GLY A 78 -3.87 9.59 -7.34
C GLY A 78 -3.13 10.82 -6.83
N ILE A 79 -3.00 11.85 -7.68
CA ILE A 79 -2.35 13.12 -7.29
C ILE A 79 -3.32 13.94 -6.46
N PRO A 80 -2.98 14.30 -5.21
CA PRO A 80 -3.83 15.15 -4.37
C PRO A 80 -4.08 16.53 -4.98
N ASP A 81 -5.34 16.92 -5.06
CA ASP A 81 -5.78 18.16 -5.67
C ASP A 81 -6.90 18.88 -4.90
N GLY A 82 -7.70 19.67 -5.59
CA GLY A 82 -8.86 20.36 -5.03
C GLY A 82 -10.14 19.52 -4.92
N TYR A 83 -10.08 18.19 -5.21
CA TYR A 83 -11.25 17.32 -5.08
C TYR A 83 -11.75 17.31 -3.63
N VAL A 84 -13.00 17.68 -3.43
CA VAL A 84 -13.68 17.69 -2.14
C VAL A 84 -14.33 16.33 -1.91
N LEU A 85 -13.90 15.61 -0.87
CA LEU A 85 -14.45 14.32 -0.52
C LEU A 85 -15.96 14.44 -0.20
N LYS A 86 -16.73 13.44 -0.62
CA LYS A 86 -18.18 13.37 -0.50
C LYS A 86 -18.59 12.14 0.27
N GLU A 87 -19.77 12.20 0.85
CA GLU A 87 -20.44 11.04 1.42
C GLU A 87 -20.51 9.92 0.37
N GLY A 88 -20.12 8.71 0.77
CA GLY A 88 -20.10 7.55 -0.13
C GLY A 88 -18.78 7.30 -0.88
N ASP A 89 -17.82 8.24 -0.87
CA ASP A 89 -16.50 8.00 -1.44
C ASP A 89 -15.74 6.93 -0.64
N ILE A 90 -14.90 6.16 -1.31
CA ILE A 90 -13.83 5.37 -0.68
C ILE A 90 -12.49 5.95 -1.12
N VAL A 91 -11.54 6.05 -0.18
CA VAL A 91 -10.31 6.79 -0.38
C VAL A 91 -9.12 5.91 0.01
N SER A 92 -8.36 5.45 -0.98
CA SER A 92 -7.09 4.77 -0.76
C SER A 92 -6.00 5.81 -0.54
N ILE A 93 -5.37 5.76 0.61
CA ILE A 93 -4.26 6.64 0.99
C ILE A 93 -3.01 5.80 1.15
N ASP A 94 -2.00 6.15 0.37
CA ASP A 94 -0.72 5.50 0.33
C ASP A 94 0.37 6.52 0.73
N VAL A 95 1.23 6.12 1.67
CA VAL A 95 2.20 6.98 2.34
C VAL A 95 3.53 6.26 2.49
N GLY A 96 4.60 6.94 2.10
CA GLY A 96 5.96 6.53 2.39
C GLY A 96 6.72 7.58 3.19
N ALA A 97 7.56 7.15 4.14
CA ALA A 97 8.47 8.02 4.87
C ALA A 97 9.91 7.49 4.83
N TYR A 98 10.83 8.40 4.55
CA TYR A 98 12.27 8.13 4.58
C TYR A 98 12.88 8.66 5.86
N TYR A 99 13.48 7.78 6.65
CA TYR A 99 14.11 8.12 7.91
C TYR A 99 15.38 7.31 8.15
N GLN A 100 16.48 7.97 8.55
CA GLN A 100 17.76 7.32 8.86
C GLN A 100 18.28 6.33 7.81
N GLY A 101 18.11 6.66 6.53
CA GLY A 101 18.61 5.84 5.42
C GLY A 101 17.65 4.80 4.88
N PHE A 102 16.43 4.67 5.43
CA PHE A 102 15.46 3.67 5.04
C PHE A 102 14.07 4.26 4.80
N HIS A 103 13.32 3.58 3.93
CA HIS A 103 11.92 3.87 3.64
C HIS A 103 10.99 2.92 4.39
N GLY A 104 9.84 3.42 4.81
CA GLY A 104 8.66 2.63 5.13
C GLY A 104 7.58 2.93 4.11
N ASP A 105 6.71 1.97 3.84
CA ASP A 105 5.64 2.06 2.85
C ASP A 105 4.36 1.41 3.35
N CYS A 106 3.22 2.08 3.24
CA CYS A 106 1.93 1.48 3.57
C CYS A 106 0.73 2.24 3.02
N ALA A 107 -0.30 1.49 2.66
CA ALA A 107 -1.58 2.04 2.21
C ALA A 107 -2.78 1.42 2.93
N ALA A 108 -3.89 2.16 2.95
CA ALA A 108 -5.19 1.64 3.34
C ALA A 108 -6.31 2.42 2.65
N THR A 109 -7.46 1.77 2.46
CA THR A 109 -8.67 2.40 1.94
C THR A 109 -9.63 2.71 3.07
N TYR A 110 -10.11 3.95 3.11
CA TYR A 110 -10.98 4.48 4.16
C TYR A 110 -12.35 4.88 3.58
N PRO A 111 -13.45 4.61 4.29
CA PRO A 111 -14.76 5.12 3.92
C PRO A 111 -14.89 6.60 4.23
N CYS A 112 -15.53 7.37 3.34
CA CYS A 112 -15.88 8.76 3.58
C CYS A 112 -17.38 8.85 3.93
N GLY A 113 -17.69 8.90 5.22
CA GLY A 113 -19.04 8.81 5.71
C GLY A 113 -19.67 7.42 5.50
N ALA A 114 -20.97 7.37 5.22
CA ALA A 114 -21.67 6.12 4.93
C ALA A 114 -21.40 5.68 3.48
N ILE A 115 -20.90 4.48 3.29
CA ILE A 115 -20.61 3.88 1.99
C ILE A 115 -21.55 2.71 1.69
N SER A 116 -21.60 2.27 0.43
CA SER A 116 -22.40 1.11 0.05
C SER A 116 -21.85 -0.19 0.64
N THR A 117 -22.73 -1.20 0.78
CA THR A 117 -22.32 -2.55 1.23
C THR A 117 -21.28 -3.18 0.29
N GLU A 118 -21.37 -2.92 -1.01
CA GLU A 118 -20.38 -3.40 -1.98
C GLU A 118 -19.01 -2.73 -1.76
N ALA A 119 -18.98 -1.43 -1.54
CA ALA A 119 -17.76 -0.68 -1.23
C ALA A 119 -17.13 -1.16 0.08
N GLN A 120 -17.91 -1.39 1.12
CA GLN A 120 -17.41 -1.94 2.39
C GLN A 120 -16.84 -3.34 2.19
N LYS A 121 -17.56 -4.22 1.46
CA LYS A 121 -17.07 -5.56 1.14
C LYS A 121 -15.74 -5.51 0.36
N LEU A 122 -15.61 -4.59 -0.59
CA LEU A 122 -14.38 -4.42 -1.36
C LEU A 122 -13.20 -4.04 -0.44
N ILE A 123 -13.38 -3.06 0.45
CA ILE A 123 -12.37 -2.65 1.43
C ILE A 123 -11.97 -3.85 2.32
N ASP A 124 -12.94 -4.57 2.87
CA ASP A 124 -12.71 -5.67 3.80
C ASP A 124 -11.98 -6.84 3.11
N VAL A 125 -12.40 -7.20 1.89
CA VAL A 125 -11.75 -8.25 1.10
C VAL A 125 -10.34 -7.86 0.70
N THR A 126 -10.10 -6.61 0.30
CA THR A 126 -8.77 -6.11 -0.02
C THR A 126 -7.84 -6.20 1.18
N LYS A 127 -8.30 -5.72 2.33
CA LYS A 127 -7.54 -5.82 3.58
C LYS A 127 -7.28 -7.27 3.98
N GLN A 128 -8.30 -8.13 3.95
CA GLN A 128 -8.14 -9.53 4.36
C GLN A 128 -7.24 -10.30 3.39
N SER A 129 -7.25 -9.99 2.09
CA SER A 129 -6.36 -10.64 1.12
C SER A 129 -4.87 -10.44 1.43
N PHE A 130 -4.50 -9.28 1.97
CA PHE A 130 -3.15 -9.04 2.50
C PHE A 130 -2.82 -10.06 3.61
N PHE A 131 -3.72 -10.25 4.58
CA PHE A 131 -3.47 -11.18 5.70
C PHE A 131 -3.42 -12.63 5.22
N GLU A 132 -4.22 -13.03 4.22
CA GLU A 132 -4.11 -14.35 3.61
C GLU A 132 -2.76 -14.54 2.91
N GLY A 133 -2.29 -13.50 2.20
CA GLY A 133 -1.00 -13.53 1.52
C GLY A 133 0.18 -13.65 2.47
N ILE A 134 0.25 -12.79 3.49
CA ILE A 134 1.41 -12.74 4.40
C ILE A 134 1.59 -14.00 5.27
N ARG A 135 0.61 -14.88 5.36
CA ARG A 135 0.79 -16.22 5.98
C ARG A 135 1.93 -17.01 5.32
N PHE A 136 2.26 -16.68 4.07
CA PHE A 136 3.36 -17.26 3.31
C PHE A 136 4.61 -16.37 3.27
N ALA A 137 4.59 -15.22 3.92
CA ALA A 137 5.72 -14.28 3.97
C ALA A 137 6.78 -14.72 5.01
N THR A 138 7.20 -15.97 4.97
CA THR A 138 8.16 -16.58 5.91
C THR A 138 9.34 -17.20 5.17
N HIS A 139 10.45 -17.37 5.89
CA HIS A 139 11.66 -17.97 5.31
C HIS A 139 11.37 -19.34 4.65
N GLY A 140 11.89 -19.52 3.45
CA GLY A 140 11.78 -20.77 2.68
C GLY A 140 10.62 -20.81 1.68
N HIS A 141 9.54 -20.06 1.90
CA HIS A 141 8.50 -19.85 0.89
C HIS A 141 9.01 -19.08 -0.32
N ARG A 142 8.19 -18.96 -1.34
CA ARG A 142 8.49 -18.16 -2.53
C ARG A 142 7.54 -16.96 -2.62
N VAL A 143 7.97 -15.92 -3.31
CA VAL A 143 7.16 -14.71 -3.53
C VAL A 143 5.76 -15.06 -4.08
N SER A 144 5.68 -15.98 -5.04
CA SER A 144 4.39 -16.34 -5.63
C SER A 144 3.45 -17.15 -4.72
N ASP A 145 3.92 -17.65 -3.59
CA ASP A 145 3.03 -18.26 -2.58
C ASP A 145 2.14 -17.18 -1.96
N ILE A 146 2.71 -15.99 -1.69
CA ILE A 146 1.97 -14.78 -1.27
C ILE A 146 0.97 -14.39 -2.36
N SER A 147 1.45 -14.27 -3.61
CA SER A 147 0.69 -13.86 -4.77
C SER A 147 -0.54 -14.73 -5.00
N HIS A 148 -0.35 -16.05 -4.93
CA HIS A 148 -1.40 -17.04 -5.14
C HIS A 148 -2.50 -16.98 -4.08
N ALA A 149 -2.10 -16.82 -2.82
CA ALA A 149 -3.03 -16.71 -1.70
C ALA A 149 -3.90 -15.44 -1.81
N ILE A 150 -3.29 -14.29 -2.15
CA ILE A 150 -4.01 -13.03 -2.39
C ILE A 150 -5.03 -13.21 -3.50
N GLN A 151 -4.59 -13.68 -4.68
CA GLN A 151 -5.47 -13.87 -5.84
C GLN A 151 -6.62 -14.81 -5.54
N THR A 152 -6.33 -15.95 -4.94
CA THR A 152 -7.35 -16.96 -4.62
C THR A 152 -8.43 -16.38 -3.71
N TYR A 153 -8.03 -15.64 -2.68
CA TYR A 153 -8.98 -15.03 -1.75
C TYR A 153 -9.83 -13.94 -2.43
N VAL A 154 -9.20 -13.02 -3.17
CA VAL A 154 -9.89 -11.92 -3.85
C VAL A 154 -10.92 -12.46 -4.87
N GLU A 155 -10.48 -13.37 -5.76
CA GLU A 155 -11.32 -13.89 -6.83
C GLU A 155 -12.47 -14.75 -6.29
N SER A 156 -12.26 -15.52 -5.20
CA SER A 156 -13.34 -16.29 -4.53
C SER A 156 -14.42 -15.39 -3.91
N ASN A 157 -14.10 -14.12 -3.64
CA ASN A 157 -15.05 -13.12 -3.15
C ASN A 157 -15.74 -12.32 -4.26
N GLY A 158 -15.44 -12.62 -5.54
CA GLY A 158 -16.08 -12.03 -6.72
C GLY A 158 -15.47 -10.71 -7.18
N PHE A 159 -14.24 -10.40 -6.75
CA PHE A 159 -13.47 -9.22 -7.16
C PHE A 159 -12.27 -9.62 -8.04
N SER A 160 -11.57 -8.64 -8.60
CA SER A 160 -10.42 -8.85 -9.48
C SER A 160 -9.16 -8.25 -8.91
N VAL A 161 -8.03 -8.95 -9.02
CA VAL A 161 -6.70 -8.43 -8.66
C VAL A 161 -6.13 -7.65 -9.84
N VAL A 162 -5.62 -6.45 -9.58
CA VAL A 162 -4.86 -5.67 -10.56
C VAL A 162 -3.55 -6.39 -10.89
N ARG A 163 -3.20 -6.44 -12.18
CA ARG A 163 -2.02 -7.18 -12.69
C ARG A 163 -0.89 -6.30 -13.19
N SER A 164 -1.18 -5.03 -13.48
CA SER A 164 -0.20 -4.09 -14.06
C SER A 164 0.75 -3.47 -13.05
N PHE A 165 0.44 -3.62 -11.76
CA PHE A 165 1.25 -3.11 -10.66
C PHE A 165 1.42 -4.21 -9.61
N VAL A 166 2.56 -4.18 -8.93
CA VAL A 166 3.00 -5.23 -8.04
C VAL A 166 3.69 -4.63 -6.82
N GLY A 167 3.71 -5.35 -5.72
CA GLY A 167 4.53 -5.02 -4.57
C GLY A 167 6.02 -5.19 -4.87
N HIS A 168 6.85 -4.81 -3.93
CA HIS A 168 8.29 -4.71 -4.16
C HIS A 168 9.08 -4.92 -2.86
N GLY A 169 10.39 -5.14 -2.99
CA GLY A 169 11.29 -4.94 -1.87
C GLY A 169 11.32 -3.47 -1.47
N VAL A 170 11.50 -3.18 -0.19
CA VAL A 170 11.63 -1.81 0.33
C VAL A 170 12.76 -1.77 1.35
N GLY A 171 13.53 -0.68 1.35
CA GLY A 171 14.68 -0.56 2.26
C GLY A 171 15.39 0.76 2.10
N ALA A 172 16.67 0.72 1.72
CA ALA A 172 17.44 1.92 1.41
C ALA A 172 16.93 2.66 0.17
N GLN A 173 16.27 1.92 -0.73
CA GLN A 173 15.52 2.48 -1.84
C GLN A 173 14.01 2.28 -1.59
N GLN A 174 13.19 3.18 -2.15
CA GLN A 174 11.72 3.05 -2.10
C GLN A 174 11.27 1.76 -2.78
N HIS A 175 11.83 1.44 -3.94
CA HIS A 175 11.59 0.20 -4.65
C HIS A 175 12.89 -0.58 -4.78
N GLU A 176 12.90 -1.77 -4.23
CA GLU A 176 13.99 -2.75 -4.30
C GLU A 176 13.47 -4.07 -4.89
N GLU A 177 14.39 -4.95 -5.32
CA GLU A 177 14.06 -6.35 -5.58
C GLU A 177 13.66 -7.08 -4.27
N PRO A 178 12.75 -8.06 -4.33
CA PRO A 178 12.07 -8.59 -5.51
C PRO A 178 10.76 -7.84 -5.83
N GLU A 179 10.26 -7.96 -7.06
CA GLU A 179 8.85 -7.71 -7.32
C GLU A 179 7.99 -8.73 -6.54
N VAL A 180 6.84 -8.27 -6.05
CA VAL A 180 5.87 -9.07 -5.27
C VAL A 180 4.48 -8.96 -5.91
N PRO A 181 4.21 -9.71 -6.98
CA PRO A 181 2.90 -9.70 -7.63
C PRO A 181 1.78 -10.14 -6.68
N ASN A 182 0.58 -9.64 -6.92
CA ASN A 182 -0.62 -10.04 -6.17
C ASN A 182 -1.40 -11.18 -6.86
N PHE A 183 -0.81 -11.82 -7.87
CA PHE A 183 -1.40 -12.90 -8.68
C PHE A 183 -0.33 -13.86 -9.17
N GLY A 184 -0.73 -15.07 -9.52
CA GLY A 184 0.13 -16.09 -10.14
C GLY A 184 0.01 -17.46 -9.49
N ALA A 185 0.68 -18.46 -10.10
CA ALA A 185 0.74 -19.81 -9.56
C ALA A 185 1.72 -19.87 -8.38
N ALA A 186 1.39 -20.62 -7.33
CA ALA A 186 2.27 -20.84 -6.19
C ALA A 186 3.56 -21.56 -6.57
N GLY A 187 4.62 -21.43 -5.76
CA GLY A 187 5.88 -22.15 -5.89
C GLY A 187 6.89 -21.52 -6.86
N HIS A 188 6.69 -20.29 -7.34
CA HIS A 188 7.53 -19.59 -8.30
C HIS A 188 8.19 -18.34 -7.73
N GLY A 189 9.11 -17.77 -8.50
CA GLY A 189 9.83 -16.54 -8.11
C GLY A 189 10.91 -16.76 -7.05
N PRO A 190 11.52 -15.69 -6.56
CA PRO A 190 12.57 -15.74 -5.56
C PRO A 190 12.12 -16.43 -4.25
N ARG A 191 13.06 -17.13 -3.59
CA ARG A 191 12.83 -17.60 -2.23
C ARG A 191 12.86 -16.45 -1.25
N LEU A 192 11.93 -16.45 -0.33
CA LEU A 192 11.90 -15.53 0.80
C LEU A 192 12.97 -15.95 1.81
N LEU A 193 13.80 -15.00 2.21
CA LEU A 193 14.88 -15.22 3.16
C LEU A 193 14.68 -14.28 4.36
N ARG A 194 15.00 -14.80 5.56
CA ARG A 194 15.01 -13.97 6.76
C ARG A 194 15.81 -12.69 6.55
N GLY A 195 15.27 -11.56 7.00
CA GLY A 195 15.88 -10.23 6.83
C GLY A 195 15.52 -9.52 5.53
N MET A 196 14.74 -10.14 4.62
CA MET A 196 14.08 -9.40 3.54
C MET A 196 12.98 -8.53 4.11
N THR A 197 12.80 -7.34 3.53
CA THR A 197 11.67 -6.45 3.79
C THR A 197 10.97 -6.16 2.46
N ILE A 198 9.68 -6.40 2.40
CA ILE A 198 8.86 -6.29 1.20
C ILE A 198 7.57 -5.50 1.47
N ALA A 199 7.14 -4.73 0.50
CA ALA A 199 5.78 -4.19 0.43
C ALA A 199 4.87 -5.26 -0.18
N VAL A 200 3.85 -5.65 0.55
CA VAL A 200 2.77 -6.52 0.05
C VAL A 200 1.53 -5.64 -0.07
N GLU A 201 1.04 -5.46 -1.29
CA GLU A 201 0.13 -4.35 -1.62
C GLU A 201 -1.00 -4.77 -2.58
N PRO A 202 -1.95 -5.61 -2.17
CA PRO A 202 -3.08 -5.95 -3.02
C PRO A 202 -3.89 -4.72 -3.43
N MET A 203 -4.00 -4.53 -4.75
CA MET A 203 -4.92 -3.60 -5.40
C MET A 203 -6.06 -4.42 -5.99
N VAL A 204 -7.28 -4.13 -5.58
CA VAL A 204 -8.46 -4.95 -5.88
C VAL A 204 -9.55 -4.09 -6.52
N ASN A 205 -10.04 -4.53 -7.69
CA ASN A 205 -11.11 -3.86 -8.43
C ASN A 205 -12.45 -4.58 -8.22
N ALA A 206 -13.52 -3.81 -8.09
CA ALA A 206 -14.89 -4.33 -8.05
C ALA A 206 -15.36 -4.88 -9.42
N GLY A 207 -14.63 -4.59 -10.49
CA GLY A 207 -14.91 -5.03 -11.84
C GLY A 207 -13.76 -5.80 -12.47
N VAL A 208 -13.37 -5.39 -13.68
CA VAL A 208 -12.30 -6.05 -14.44
C VAL A 208 -10.92 -5.73 -13.85
N PRO A 209 -9.92 -6.62 -14.03
CA PRO A 209 -8.56 -6.39 -13.50
C PRO A 209 -7.80 -5.28 -14.24
N ASP A 210 -8.28 -4.88 -15.40
CA ASP A 210 -7.58 -3.94 -16.28
C ASP A 210 -7.64 -2.51 -15.76
N VAL A 211 -6.56 -1.78 -16.01
CA VAL A 211 -6.39 -0.40 -15.57
C VAL A 211 -5.84 0.47 -16.71
N ARG A 212 -5.95 1.77 -16.59
CA ARG A 212 -5.35 2.74 -17.51
C ARG A 212 -4.73 3.90 -16.77
N ILE A 213 -3.59 4.37 -17.24
CA ILE A 213 -2.89 5.54 -16.71
C ILE A 213 -3.43 6.78 -17.40
N LEU A 214 -3.71 7.83 -16.63
CA LEU A 214 -4.21 9.10 -17.15
C LEU A 214 -3.09 9.94 -17.80
N LYS A 215 -3.48 11.09 -18.39
CA LYS A 215 -2.54 12.00 -19.10
C LYS A 215 -1.47 12.61 -18.20
N ASP A 216 -1.69 12.68 -16.89
CA ASP A 216 -0.71 13.12 -15.91
C ASP A 216 0.45 12.12 -15.71
N ARG A 217 0.34 10.92 -16.31
CA ARG A 217 1.31 9.82 -16.30
C ARG A 217 1.49 9.15 -14.93
N TRP A 218 0.61 9.44 -13.97
CA TRP A 218 0.60 8.89 -12.62
C TRP A 218 -0.73 8.25 -12.26
N THR A 219 -1.78 9.03 -12.26
CA THR A 219 -3.10 8.59 -11.83
C THR A 219 -3.56 7.38 -12.63
N THR A 220 -3.69 6.26 -11.94
CA THR A 220 -4.12 4.99 -12.52
C THR A 220 -5.55 4.71 -12.09
N VAL A 221 -6.43 4.47 -13.07
CA VAL A 221 -7.86 4.24 -12.85
C VAL A 221 -8.29 2.88 -13.40
N THR A 222 -9.37 2.31 -12.86
CA THR A 222 -10.00 1.09 -13.40
C THR A 222 -10.47 1.33 -14.84
N ALA A 223 -10.34 0.31 -15.69
CA ALA A 223 -10.74 0.43 -17.12
C ALA A 223 -12.25 0.58 -17.28
N ASP A 224 -13.04 0.01 -16.39
CA ASP A 224 -14.50 -0.02 -16.40
C ASP A 224 -15.17 1.07 -15.52
N GLY A 225 -14.38 1.87 -14.80
CA GLY A 225 -14.89 2.94 -13.94
C GLY A 225 -15.48 2.47 -12.59
N LYS A 226 -15.40 1.17 -12.27
CA LYS A 226 -15.85 0.63 -10.99
C LYS A 226 -14.86 0.94 -9.87
N LEU A 227 -15.28 0.73 -8.61
CA LEU A 227 -14.48 1.00 -7.43
C LEU A 227 -13.19 0.15 -7.39
N SER A 228 -12.16 0.72 -6.80
CA SER A 228 -10.92 0.02 -6.46
C SER A 228 -10.55 0.29 -5.02
N ALA A 229 -9.94 -0.68 -4.34
CA ALA A 229 -9.36 -0.54 -3.02
C ALA A 229 -7.91 -1.02 -3.01
N HIS A 230 -7.11 -0.43 -2.12
CA HIS A 230 -5.70 -0.73 -1.92
C HIS A 230 -5.44 -0.93 -0.43
N TYR A 231 -4.66 -1.96 -0.11
CA TYR A 231 -4.17 -2.18 1.26
C TYR A 231 -2.74 -2.68 1.20
N GLU A 232 -1.88 -2.09 2.01
CA GLU A 232 -0.46 -2.37 1.96
C GLU A 232 0.20 -2.24 3.33
N ASN A 233 1.20 -3.08 3.56
CA ASN A 233 2.17 -2.87 4.63
C ASN A 233 3.56 -3.36 4.23
N THR A 234 4.58 -2.73 4.82
CA THR A 234 5.95 -3.25 4.83
C THR A 234 6.04 -4.43 5.80
N VAL A 235 6.51 -5.56 5.29
CA VAL A 235 6.61 -6.84 6.01
C VAL A 235 8.06 -7.31 6.05
N LEU A 236 8.55 -7.69 7.23
CA LEU A 236 9.83 -8.35 7.44
C LEU A 236 9.64 -9.87 7.40
N ILE A 237 10.43 -10.52 6.57
CA ILE A 237 10.51 -11.98 6.50
C ILE A 237 11.33 -12.50 7.69
N THR A 238 10.74 -13.42 8.46
CA THR A 238 11.35 -14.08 9.62
C THR A 238 11.41 -15.60 9.44
N ASP A 239 12.00 -16.31 10.39
CA ASP A 239 11.97 -17.78 10.43
C ASP A 239 10.62 -18.33 10.95
N GLY A 240 9.84 -17.46 11.61
CA GLY A 240 8.49 -17.76 12.12
C GLY A 240 7.43 -16.95 11.42
N GLU A 241 6.50 -16.38 12.17
CA GLU A 241 5.48 -15.48 11.62
C GLU A 241 6.12 -14.19 11.09
N PRO A 242 5.64 -13.64 9.97
CA PRO A 242 6.15 -12.39 9.44
C PRO A 242 5.87 -11.22 10.39
N GLU A 243 6.80 -10.27 10.47
CA GLU A 243 6.60 -9.04 11.23
C GLU A 243 6.05 -7.93 10.31
N ILE A 244 4.87 -7.41 10.61
CA ILE A 244 4.36 -6.22 9.93
C ILE A 244 5.01 -5.01 10.58
N LEU A 245 5.82 -4.27 9.82
CA LEU A 245 6.58 -3.13 10.34
C LEU A 245 5.76 -1.83 10.40
N THR A 246 4.76 -1.69 9.53
CA THR A 246 3.93 -0.48 9.40
C THR A 246 2.62 -0.60 10.19
N VAL A 247 2.74 -0.91 11.47
CA VAL A 247 1.61 -0.95 12.41
C VAL A 247 1.63 0.28 13.31
N THR A 248 0.45 0.76 13.66
CA THR A 248 0.27 1.76 14.72
C THR A 248 0.05 1.00 16.03
N GLU A 249 1.00 1.08 16.96
CA GLU A 249 0.80 0.58 18.31
C GLU A 249 -0.24 1.48 19.00
N GLY A 250 -1.44 0.94 19.26
CA GLY A 250 -2.39 1.49 20.23
C GLY A 250 -2.96 2.88 19.87
N LEU A 251 -3.47 3.06 18.65
CA LEU A 251 -4.43 4.13 18.35
C LEU A 251 -5.86 3.60 18.39
#